data_da514f397001e49535bcf6fbd3a3b667
#
_entry.id   da514f397001e49535bcf6fbd3a3b667
#
_cell.length_a   1.000
_cell.length_b   1.000
_cell.length_c   1.000
_cell.angle_alpha   90.00
_cell.angle_beta   90.00
_cell.angle_gamma   90.00
#
_symmetry.space_group_name_H-M   'P 1'
#
loop_
_entity.id
_entity.type
_entity.pdbx_description
1 polymer ?
#
loop_
_entity_poly.entity_id
_entity_poly.type
_entity_poly.pdbx_seq_one_letter_code
_entity_poly.pdbx_strand_id
1 'polypeptide(L)'
;FKFDAGIEPKNSVQLIEKTDRELVKEMITLDKFIDVLIPRGGKGLKKFIIENATIPVIETGAGVCHIFVDESADIEMALPIIENAKTQRPSTCNSIETVLVHRKIAEKILPELTEMLLKDKVELRYSEEAFGIVKNTDFTHKENLKLATEEDFGAEYLDMIMSLKLVDNVEEAIEYINEHGTHHSDSIITQNIDNAEKFLNEVDSAAVYLNASTRFSDGGEFG
;
A
#
# COMPACT_ATOMS: atom_id res chain seq x y z
N PHE A 1 -28.37 3.02 -11.27
CA PHE A 1 -28.42 4.41 -10.76
C PHE A 1 -29.83 4.92 -10.92
N LYS A 2 -30.53 5.24 -9.80
CA LYS A 2 -31.76 6.01 -9.85
C LYS A 2 -31.39 7.49 -9.67
N PHE A 3 -31.50 8.26 -10.74
CA PHE A 3 -31.41 9.71 -10.65
C PHE A 3 -32.78 10.26 -10.29
N ASP A 4 -32.96 10.74 -9.07
CA ASP A 4 -34.21 11.30 -8.57
C ASP A 4 -34.36 12.83 -8.84
N ALA A 5 -33.50 13.38 -9.71
CA ALA A 5 -33.39 14.82 -9.93
C ALA A 5 -33.96 15.33 -11.26
N GLY A 6 -34.84 14.57 -11.92
CA GLY A 6 -35.49 15.03 -13.16
C GLY A 6 -34.56 15.26 -14.36
N ILE A 7 -33.34 14.73 -14.30
CA ILE A 7 -32.37 14.78 -15.40
C ILE A 7 -32.71 13.66 -16.38
N GLU A 8 -32.88 13.99 -17.64
CA GLU A 8 -33.11 13.02 -18.72
C GLU A 8 -31.96 11.98 -18.74
N PRO A 9 -32.20 10.69 -18.48
CA PRO A 9 -31.13 9.68 -18.33
C PRO A 9 -30.31 9.47 -19.60
N LYS A 10 -30.84 9.85 -20.73
CA LYS A 10 -30.35 9.48 -22.08
C LYS A 10 -28.96 10.00 -22.41
N ASN A 11 -28.51 11.08 -21.77
CA ASN A 11 -27.20 11.70 -22.01
C ASN A 11 -26.36 11.87 -20.74
N SER A 12 -26.83 11.35 -19.61
CA SER A 12 -26.18 11.50 -18.31
C SER A 12 -24.93 10.63 -18.16
N VAL A 13 -24.83 9.53 -18.90
CA VAL A 13 -23.66 8.66 -18.96
C VAL A 13 -23.34 8.43 -20.43
N GLN A 14 -22.10 8.70 -20.82
CA GLN A 14 -21.63 8.52 -22.18
C GLN A 14 -20.38 7.65 -22.18
N LEU A 15 -20.24 6.79 -23.21
CA LEU A 15 -19.09 5.93 -23.42
C LEU A 15 -18.39 6.31 -24.71
N ILE A 16 -17.07 6.49 -24.64
CA ILE A 16 -16.22 6.57 -25.83
C ILE A 16 -15.95 5.13 -26.26
N GLU A 17 -16.58 4.69 -27.35
CA GLU A 17 -16.50 3.30 -27.84
C GLU A 17 -15.12 2.94 -28.40
N LYS A 18 -14.39 3.93 -28.93
CA LYS A 18 -13.06 3.73 -29.49
C LYS A 18 -12.01 3.67 -28.40
N THR A 19 -11.10 2.70 -28.49
CA THR A 19 -10.02 2.45 -27.53
C THR A 19 -8.69 3.12 -27.91
N ASP A 20 -8.71 4.05 -28.86
CA ASP A 20 -7.53 4.76 -29.32
C ASP A 20 -7.03 5.73 -28.25
N ARG A 21 -5.74 5.63 -27.93
CA ARG A 21 -5.10 6.48 -26.91
C ARG A 21 -5.00 7.96 -27.32
N GLU A 22 -5.04 8.27 -28.62
CA GLU A 22 -5.06 9.66 -29.08
C GLU A 22 -6.33 10.39 -28.62
N LEU A 23 -7.45 9.69 -28.46
CA LEU A 23 -8.68 10.27 -27.92
C LEU A 23 -8.53 10.73 -26.46
N VAL A 24 -7.65 10.10 -25.68
CA VAL A 24 -7.35 10.55 -24.33
C VAL A 24 -6.65 11.91 -24.35
N LYS A 25 -5.73 12.13 -25.31
CA LYS A 25 -5.05 13.42 -25.49
C LYS A 25 -6.03 14.54 -25.83
N GLU A 26 -7.01 14.26 -26.69
CA GLU A 26 -8.06 15.23 -27.02
C GLU A 26 -8.95 15.49 -25.80
N MET A 27 -9.41 14.43 -25.14
CA MET A 27 -10.35 14.52 -24.02
C MET A 27 -9.81 15.36 -22.84
N ILE A 28 -8.54 15.19 -22.47
CA ILE A 28 -7.93 15.88 -21.32
C ILE A 28 -7.77 17.39 -21.53
N THR A 29 -8.06 17.90 -22.73
CA THR A 29 -7.98 19.32 -23.09
C THR A 29 -9.35 19.94 -23.41
N LEU A 30 -10.45 19.19 -23.24
CA LEU A 30 -11.82 19.65 -23.52
C LEU A 30 -12.41 20.46 -22.35
N ASP A 31 -11.73 21.47 -21.86
CA ASP A 31 -12.08 22.32 -20.72
C ASP A 31 -13.45 23.00 -20.82
N LYS A 32 -13.99 23.15 -22.03
CA LYS A 32 -15.34 23.71 -22.26
C LYS A 32 -16.46 22.69 -22.04
N PHE A 33 -16.14 21.41 -21.96
CA PHE A 33 -17.13 20.33 -21.92
C PHE A 33 -16.97 19.43 -20.70
N ILE A 34 -15.77 19.42 -20.06
CA ILE A 34 -15.40 18.55 -18.95
C ILE A 34 -14.89 19.41 -17.80
N ASP A 35 -15.53 19.32 -16.65
CA ASP A 35 -15.18 20.08 -15.45
C ASP A 35 -14.05 19.45 -14.64
N VAL A 36 -13.96 18.10 -14.64
CA VAL A 36 -12.99 17.34 -13.84
C VAL A 36 -12.68 15.99 -14.48
N LEU A 37 -11.42 15.57 -14.35
CA LEU A 37 -10.94 14.26 -14.75
C LEU A 37 -10.65 13.39 -13.53
N ILE A 38 -11.08 12.13 -13.56
CA ILE A 38 -10.79 11.12 -12.54
C ILE A 38 -10.12 9.93 -13.24
N PRO A 39 -8.78 9.95 -13.42
CA PRO A 39 -8.10 8.91 -14.17
C PRO A 39 -8.05 7.60 -13.38
N ARG A 40 -8.35 6.50 -14.09
CA ARG A 40 -8.14 5.13 -13.62
C ARG A 40 -7.20 4.42 -14.58
N GLY A 41 -6.13 3.82 -14.06
CA GLY A 41 -5.13 3.12 -14.85
C GLY A 41 -3.75 3.12 -14.21
N GLY A 42 -2.77 2.57 -14.92
CA GLY A 42 -1.39 2.46 -14.44
C GLY A 42 -0.65 3.81 -14.35
N LYS A 43 0.48 3.81 -13.64
CA LYS A 43 1.33 4.99 -13.37
C LYS A 43 1.62 5.85 -14.61
N GLY A 44 1.90 5.21 -15.77
CA GLY A 44 2.20 5.94 -17.01
C GLY A 44 1.04 6.76 -17.54
N LEU A 45 -0.20 6.24 -17.48
CA LEU A 45 -1.39 6.99 -17.90
C LEU A 45 -1.68 8.16 -16.97
N LYS A 46 -1.61 7.92 -15.66
CA LYS A 46 -1.83 8.97 -14.64
C LYS A 46 -0.83 10.10 -14.82
N LYS A 47 0.46 9.77 -14.88
CA LYS A 47 1.53 10.75 -15.12
C LYS A 47 1.29 11.56 -16.39
N PHE A 48 0.95 10.89 -17.50
CA PHE A 48 0.65 11.56 -18.76
C PHE A 48 -0.50 12.55 -18.63
N ILE A 49 -1.59 12.16 -17.95
CA ILE A 49 -2.76 13.03 -17.75
C ILE A 49 -2.39 14.25 -16.90
N ILE A 50 -1.69 14.06 -15.76
CA ILE A 50 -1.27 15.15 -14.89
C ILE A 50 -0.39 16.17 -15.61
N GLU A 51 0.54 15.69 -16.45
CA GLU A 51 1.48 16.56 -17.15
C GLU A 51 0.86 17.32 -18.35
N ASN A 52 -0.27 16.83 -18.89
CA ASN A 52 -0.81 17.35 -20.16
C ASN A 52 -2.26 17.84 -20.08
N ALA A 53 -2.98 17.58 -19.00
CA ALA A 53 -4.37 18.03 -18.89
C ALA A 53 -4.46 19.54 -18.66
N THR A 54 -5.43 20.18 -19.33
CA THR A 54 -5.86 21.56 -19.05
C THR A 54 -7.07 21.62 -18.11
N ILE A 55 -7.64 20.46 -17.79
CA ILE A 55 -8.80 20.25 -16.92
C ILE A 55 -8.31 19.83 -15.54
N PRO A 56 -8.93 20.26 -14.44
CA PRO A 56 -8.63 19.78 -13.09
C PRO A 56 -8.64 18.23 -13.01
N VAL A 57 -7.60 17.65 -12.40
CA VAL A 57 -7.45 16.20 -12.28
C VAL A 57 -7.54 15.82 -10.81
N ILE A 58 -8.44 14.89 -10.49
CA ILE A 58 -8.48 14.23 -9.19
C ILE A 58 -7.92 12.82 -9.40
N GLU A 59 -6.67 12.63 -9.00
CA GLU A 59 -6.06 11.31 -9.11
C GLU A 59 -6.02 10.58 -7.76
N THR A 60 -6.12 9.26 -7.81
CA THR A 60 -5.74 8.40 -6.72
C THR A 60 -4.24 8.14 -6.83
N GLY A 61 -3.46 8.53 -5.82
CA GLY A 61 -2.02 8.27 -5.77
C GLY A 61 -1.66 6.78 -5.85
N ALA A 62 -0.38 6.48 -5.83
CA ALA A 62 0.12 5.13 -5.58
C ALA A 62 -0.11 4.77 -4.10
N GLY A 63 -0.26 3.50 -3.78
CA GLY A 63 -0.41 3.01 -2.42
C GLY A 63 0.85 2.28 -1.95
N VAL A 64 1.87 3.00 -1.47
CA VAL A 64 2.98 2.38 -0.73
C VAL A 64 2.62 2.36 0.74
N CYS A 65 2.02 1.26 1.17
CA CYS A 65 1.47 1.10 2.51
C CYS A 65 2.38 0.26 3.41
N HIS A 66 2.40 0.56 4.71
CA HIS A 66 3.27 -0.10 5.67
C HIS A 66 2.51 -0.67 6.87
N ILE A 67 3.10 -1.69 7.45
CA ILE A 67 2.76 -2.13 8.81
C ILE A 67 4.04 -2.08 9.65
N PHE A 68 4.00 -1.36 10.78
CA PHE A 68 5.05 -1.41 11.80
C PHE A 68 4.66 -2.38 12.90
N VAL A 69 5.53 -3.34 13.19
CA VAL A 69 5.40 -4.30 14.30
C VAL A 69 6.31 -3.86 15.42
N ASP A 70 5.74 -3.27 16.45
CA ASP A 70 6.43 -2.72 17.63
C ASP A 70 6.97 -3.83 18.55
N GLU A 71 7.94 -3.49 19.42
CA GLU A 71 8.54 -4.44 20.37
C GLU A 71 7.51 -5.09 21.31
N SER A 72 6.42 -4.41 21.61
CA SER A 72 5.34 -4.87 22.46
C SER A 72 4.21 -5.62 21.72
N ALA A 73 4.35 -5.83 20.42
CA ALA A 73 3.31 -6.45 19.61
C ALA A 73 2.98 -7.88 20.08
N ASP A 74 1.70 -8.20 20.08
CA ASP A 74 1.24 -9.57 20.15
C ASP A 74 1.47 -10.27 18.81
N ILE A 75 2.39 -11.24 18.79
CA ILE A 75 2.81 -11.92 17.57
C ILE A 75 1.67 -12.77 16.99
N GLU A 76 0.86 -13.43 17.83
CA GLU A 76 -0.27 -14.22 17.37
C GLU A 76 -1.33 -13.36 16.65
N MET A 77 -1.45 -12.09 17.05
CA MET A 77 -2.30 -11.11 16.38
C MET A 77 -1.62 -10.51 15.15
N ALA A 78 -0.31 -10.26 15.21
CA ALA A 78 0.43 -9.60 14.13
C ALA A 78 0.46 -10.43 12.84
N LEU A 79 0.71 -11.73 12.96
CA LEU A 79 0.84 -12.62 11.81
C LEU A 79 -0.40 -12.60 10.89
N PRO A 80 -1.63 -12.88 11.36
CA PRO A 80 -2.81 -12.86 10.49
C PRO A 80 -3.18 -11.46 9.98
N ILE A 81 -2.83 -10.39 10.69
CA ILE A 81 -3.02 -9.02 10.20
C ILE A 81 -2.13 -8.76 8.98
N ILE A 82 -0.84 -9.13 9.06
CA ILE A 82 0.12 -8.94 7.96
C ILE A 82 -0.26 -9.83 6.76
N GLU A 83 -0.58 -11.10 7.00
CA GLU A 83 -1.03 -12.03 5.97
C GLU A 83 -2.24 -11.46 5.22
N ASN A 84 -3.29 -11.06 5.95
CA ASN A 84 -4.47 -10.44 5.35
C ASN A 84 -4.13 -9.18 4.57
N ALA A 85 -3.30 -8.30 5.13
CA ALA A 85 -2.94 -7.04 4.50
C ALA A 85 -2.21 -7.22 3.16
N LYS A 86 -1.48 -8.32 2.96
CA LYS A 86 -0.79 -8.63 1.71
C LYS A 86 -1.59 -9.53 0.79
N THR A 87 -2.14 -10.63 1.31
CA THR A 87 -2.63 -11.73 0.47
C THR A 87 -4.08 -11.63 0.05
N GLN A 88 -4.91 -10.91 0.80
CA GLN A 88 -6.34 -10.79 0.51
C GLN A 88 -6.61 -10.25 -0.90
N ARG A 89 -5.89 -9.21 -1.30
CA ARG A 89 -5.98 -8.61 -2.65
C ARG A 89 -4.74 -7.75 -2.94
N PRO A 90 -3.65 -8.34 -3.40
CA PRO A 90 -2.35 -7.65 -3.52
C PRO A 90 -2.35 -6.49 -4.54
N SER A 91 -3.27 -6.50 -5.50
CA SER A 91 -3.37 -5.48 -6.55
C SER A 91 -4.15 -4.22 -6.16
N THR A 92 -4.47 -4.03 -4.88
CA THR A 92 -5.17 -2.82 -4.40
C THR A 92 -4.21 -1.85 -3.74
N CYS A 93 -4.56 -0.56 -3.82
CA CYS A 93 -3.73 0.55 -3.33
C CYS A 93 -3.48 0.54 -1.82
N ASN A 94 -4.29 -0.15 -1.02
CA ASN A 94 -4.11 -0.31 0.43
C ASN A 94 -3.56 -1.69 0.83
N SER A 95 -3.11 -2.51 -0.12
CA SER A 95 -2.29 -3.69 0.19
C SER A 95 -0.94 -3.23 0.74
N ILE A 96 -0.41 -3.90 1.75
CA ILE A 96 0.91 -3.52 2.27
C ILE A 96 2.01 -3.86 1.27
N GLU A 97 3.02 -2.99 1.23
CA GLU A 97 4.20 -3.20 0.41
C GLU A 97 5.46 -3.40 1.26
N THR A 98 5.48 -2.84 2.48
CA THR A 98 6.60 -3.01 3.41
C THR A 98 6.13 -3.30 4.82
N VAL A 99 6.79 -4.25 5.49
CA VAL A 99 6.67 -4.47 6.94
C VAL A 99 7.95 -3.98 7.62
N LEU A 100 7.77 -3.06 8.57
CA LEU A 100 8.81 -2.61 9.48
C LEU A 100 8.71 -3.43 10.76
N VAL A 101 9.80 -4.04 11.20
CA VAL A 101 9.82 -4.87 12.40
C VAL A 101 10.80 -4.28 13.41
N HIS A 102 10.32 -4.06 14.63
CA HIS A 102 11.19 -3.62 15.71
C HIS A 102 12.29 -4.66 15.97
N ARG A 103 13.55 -4.21 15.99
CA ARG A 103 14.75 -5.07 16.08
C ARG A 103 14.71 -6.07 17.23
N LYS A 104 14.18 -5.68 18.39
CA LYS A 104 14.13 -6.53 19.60
C LYS A 104 13.28 -7.80 19.45
N ILE A 105 12.27 -7.77 18.57
CA ILE A 105 11.39 -8.93 18.38
C ILE A 105 11.65 -9.65 17.05
N ALA A 106 12.57 -9.15 16.24
CA ALA A 106 12.83 -9.65 14.91
C ALA A 106 13.18 -11.14 14.88
N GLU A 107 14.07 -11.61 15.75
CA GLU A 107 14.45 -13.02 15.84
C GLU A 107 13.28 -13.93 16.20
N LYS A 108 12.27 -13.40 16.88
CA LYS A 108 11.09 -14.16 17.31
C LYS A 108 10.01 -14.21 16.22
N ILE A 109 9.74 -13.08 15.55
CA ILE A 109 8.63 -13.00 14.59
C ILE A 109 9.03 -13.39 13.17
N LEU A 110 10.24 -12.98 12.70
CA LEU A 110 10.60 -13.15 11.28
C LEU A 110 10.59 -14.61 10.78
N PRO A 111 11.05 -15.62 11.55
CA PRO A 111 11.00 -17.00 11.05
C PRO A 111 9.56 -17.48 10.78
N GLU A 112 8.63 -17.19 11.68
CA GLU A 112 7.24 -17.61 11.55
C GLU A 112 6.50 -16.81 10.46
N LEU A 113 6.69 -15.50 10.43
CA LEU A 113 6.15 -14.61 9.40
C LEU A 113 6.65 -15.04 8.00
N THR A 114 7.96 -15.33 7.88
CA THR A 114 8.57 -15.78 6.63
C THR A 114 7.92 -17.08 6.12
N GLU A 115 7.86 -18.09 6.98
CA GLU A 115 7.30 -19.39 6.59
C GLU A 115 5.82 -19.28 6.19
N MET A 116 5.04 -18.45 6.90
CA MET A 116 3.63 -18.20 6.60
C MET A 116 3.46 -17.58 5.21
N LEU A 117 4.17 -16.48 4.95
CA LEU A 117 4.03 -15.75 3.69
C LEU A 117 4.62 -16.50 2.48
N LEU A 118 5.69 -17.28 2.69
CA LEU A 118 6.23 -18.14 1.63
C LEU A 118 5.26 -19.27 1.25
N LYS A 119 4.48 -19.82 2.19
CA LYS A 119 3.40 -20.78 1.89
C LYS A 119 2.34 -20.18 0.99
N ASP A 120 2.06 -18.89 1.16
CA ASP A 120 1.16 -18.12 0.31
C ASP A 120 1.81 -17.67 -1.00
N LYS A 121 3.07 -18.09 -1.24
CA LYS A 121 3.86 -17.75 -2.43
C LYS A 121 4.19 -16.27 -2.58
N VAL A 122 4.24 -15.53 -1.48
CA VAL A 122 4.72 -14.15 -1.48
C VAL A 122 6.24 -14.15 -1.71
N GLU A 123 6.73 -13.34 -2.63
CA GLU A 123 8.15 -13.03 -2.75
C GLU A 123 8.53 -12.03 -1.66
N LEU A 124 9.49 -12.38 -0.81
CA LEU A 124 9.92 -11.57 0.33
C LEU A 124 11.28 -10.95 0.07
N ARG A 125 11.36 -9.63 0.13
CA ARG A 125 12.58 -8.84 -0.07
C ARG A 125 13.02 -8.23 1.24
N TYR A 126 14.12 -8.71 1.78
CA TYR A 126 14.62 -8.36 3.11
C TYR A 126 15.75 -7.35 3.05
N SER A 127 15.76 -6.38 3.95
CA SER A 127 16.99 -5.62 4.25
C SER A 127 18.10 -6.59 4.67
N GLU A 128 19.37 -6.21 4.49
CA GLU A 128 20.51 -7.08 4.76
C GLU A 128 20.50 -7.65 6.18
N GLU A 129 20.16 -6.83 7.17
CA GLU A 129 20.09 -7.25 8.58
C GLU A 129 18.94 -8.24 8.81
N ALA A 130 17.73 -7.94 8.31
CA ALA A 130 16.58 -8.83 8.45
C ALA A 130 16.83 -10.16 7.71
N PHE A 131 17.46 -10.13 6.53
CA PHE A 131 17.87 -11.31 5.79
C PHE A 131 18.84 -12.17 6.60
N GLY A 132 19.76 -11.54 7.33
CA GLY A 132 20.72 -12.21 8.21
C GLY A 132 20.08 -13.15 9.21
N ILE A 133 18.88 -12.83 9.71
CA ILE A 133 18.11 -13.63 10.68
C ILE A 133 17.52 -14.88 10.02
N VAL A 134 17.00 -14.76 8.81
CA VAL A 134 16.20 -15.82 8.17
C VAL A 134 16.97 -16.71 7.17
N LYS A 135 18.08 -16.24 6.63
CA LYS A 135 18.83 -16.87 5.51
C LYS A 135 19.22 -18.35 5.71
N ASN A 136 19.47 -18.74 6.95
CA ASN A 136 19.94 -20.08 7.30
C ASN A 136 18.81 -21.06 7.65
N THR A 137 17.58 -20.58 7.73
CA THR A 137 16.41 -21.42 8.00
C THR A 137 15.99 -22.15 6.74
N ASP A 138 15.56 -23.39 6.90
CA ASP A 138 15.04 -24.21 5.81
C ASP A 138 13.54 -23.97 5.66
N PHE A 139 13.19 -23.06 4.77
CA PHE A 139 11.81 -22.65 4.50
C PHE A 139 11.23 -23.35 3.29
N THR A 140 9.91 -23.50 3.29
CA THR A 140 9.13 -23.82 2.10
C THR A 140 9.25 -22.68 1.08
N HIS A 141 9.41 -22.98 -0.21
CA HIS A 141 9.54 -21.97 -1.28
C HIS A 141 10.66 -20.93 -1.05
N LYS A 142 11.80 -21.36 -0.54
CA LYS A 142 12.96 -20.51 -0.24
C LYS A 142 13.48 -19.70 -1.44
N GLU A 143 13.16 -20.11 -2.66
CA GLU A 143 13.46 -19.37 -3.89
C GLU A 143 12.80 -17.98 -3.95
N ASN A 144 11.73 -17.77 -3.19
CA ASN A 144 11.04 -16.49 -3.07
C ASN A 144 11.64 -15.57 -1.99
N LEU A 145 12.69 -16.00 -1.29
CA LEU A 145 13.41 -15.22 -0.29
C LEU A 145 14.57 -14.47 -0.97
N LYS A 146 14.55 -13.15 -0.96
CA LYS A 146 15.53 -12.31 -1.66
C LYS A 146 16.08 -11.20 -0.76
N LEU A 147 17.23 -10.66 -1.15
CA LEU A 147 17.70 -9.38 -0.62
C LEU A 147 16.98 -8.25 -1.33
N ALA A 148 16.58 -7.25 -0.57
CA ALA A 148 16.02 -6.00 -1.10
C ALA A 148 17.13 -5.11 -1.67
N THR A 149 16.74 -4.27 -2.61
CA THR A 149 17.51 -3.10 -3.07
C THR A 149 16.89 -1.83 -2.47
N GLU A 150 17.57 -0.70 -2.56
CA GLU A 150 17.02 0.57 -2.07
C GLU A 150 15.68 0.95 -2.75
N GLU A 151 15.53 0.56 -4.01
CA GLU A 151 14.31 0.82 -4.80
C GLU A 151 13.09 0.06 -4.25
N ASP A 152 13.30 -1.07 -3.56
CA ASP A 152 12.25 -1.90 -3.01
C ASP A 152 11.51 -1.21 -1.83
N PHE A 153 12.19 -0.33 -1.12
CA PHE A 153 11.65 0.30 0.08
C PHE A 153 10.69 1.47 -0.17
N GLY A 154 10.50 1.88 -1.41
CA GLY A 154 9.47 2.84 -1.85
C GLY A 154 8.64 2.31 -3.01
N ALA A 155 8.66 0.99 -3.24
CA ALA A 155 7.99 0.36 -4.37
C ALA A 155 6.54 0.02 -4.05
N GLU A 156 5.64 0.37 -4.96
CA GLU A 156 4.29 -0.19 -5.02
C GLU A 156 4.32 -1.38 -6.00
N TYR A 157 4.31 -2.60 -5.44
CA TYR A 157 4.40 -3.82 -6.26
C TYR A 157 3.08 -4.19 -6.93
N LEU A 158 1.95 -3.99 -6.23
CA LEU A 158 0.61 -4.44 -6.66
C LEU A 158 0.56 -5.94 -6.99
N ASP A 159 1.42 -6.72 -6.35
CA ASP A 159 1.61 -8.15 -6.59
C ASP A 159 1.96 -8.87 -5.28
N MET A 160 2.11 -10.19 -5.33
CA MET A 160 2.53 -11.03 -4.20
C MET A 160 4.03 -10.84 -3.92
N ILE A 161 4.44 -9.61 -3.70
CA ILE A 161 5.80 -9.18 -3.36
C ILE A 161 5.71 -8.24 -2.16
N MET A 162 6.62 -8.36 -1.20
CA MET A 162 6.65 -7.52 -0.01
C MET A 162 8.07 -7.33 0.50
N SER A 163 8.38 -6.13 0.98
CA SER A 163 9.65 -5.79 1.61
C SER A 163 9.58 -5.90 3.13
N LEU A 164 10.71 -6.23 3.77
CA LEU A 164 10.85 -6.29 5.23
C LEU A 164 12.13 -5.59 5.66
N LYS A 165 12.00 -4.71 6.65
CA LYS A 165 13.11 -3.91 7.19
C LYS A 165 13.04 -3.87 8.72
N LEU A 166 14.21 -3.83 9.37
CA LEU A 166 14.30 -3.61 10.81
C LEU A 166 14.36 -2.12 11.13
N VAL A 167 13.74 -1.76 12.25
CA VAL A 167 13.79 -0.42 12.83
C VAL A 167 14.04 -0.52 14.34
N ASP A 168 14.60 0.53 14.94
CA ASP A 168 15.00 0.52 16.35
C ASP A 168 13.89 0.97 17.30
N ASN A 169 12.93 1.76 16.81
CA ASN A 169 11.85 2.32 17.63
C ASN A 169 10.70 2.85 16.75
N VAL A 170 9.65 3.36 17.40
CA VAL A 170 8.47 3.93 16.73
C VAL A 170 8.80 5.21 15.97
N GLU A 171 9.75 6.00 16.44
CA GLU A 171 10.19 7.24 15.79
C GLU A 171 10.81 6.95 14.42
N GLU A 172 11.71 6.00 14.34
CA GLU A 172 12.33 5.57 13.08
C GLU A 172 11.29 4.99 12.12
N ALA A 173 10.31 4.23 12.63
CA ALA A 173 9.22 3.72 11.81
C ALA A 173 8.36 4.84 11.22
N ILE A 174 8.01 5.85 12.00
CA ILE A 174 7.24 7.02 11.56
C ILE A 174 8.01 7.82 10.51
N GLU A 175 9.30 8.12 10.78
CA GLU A 175 10.17 8.83 9.85
C GLU A 175 10.27 8.09 8.51
N TYR A 176 10.51 6.78 8.55
CA TYR A 176 10.57 5.94 7.37
C TYR A 176 9.27 5.96 6.57
N ILE A 177 8.11 5.79 7.22
CA ILE A 177 6.80 5.80 6.58
C ILE A 177 6.52 7.16 5.92
N ASN A 178 6.80 8.25 6.61
CA ASN A 178 6.58 9.60 6.08
C ASN A 178 7.52 9.94 4.91
N GLU A 179 8.72 9.34 4.85
CA GLU A 179 9.68 9.53 3.76
C GLU A 179 9.38 8.66 2.53
N HIS A 180 9.05 7.38 2.75
CA HIS A 180 8.92 6.37 1.69
C HIS A 180 7.47 6.04 1.30
N GLY A 181 6.52 6.40 2.15
CA GLY A 181 5.08 6.21 1.91
C GLY A 181 4.51 7.18 0.89
N THR A 182 3.27 6.94 0.55
CA THR A 182 2.50 7.78 -0.38
C THR A 182 1.29 8.42 0.30
N HIS A 183 1.32 8.54 1.62
CA HIS A 183 0.26 9.13 2.45
C HIS A 183 -1.09 8.41 2.32
N HIS A 184 -1.06 7.08 2.09
CA HIS A 184 -2.27 6.32 1.81
C HIS A 184 -2.83 5.60 3.06
N SER A 185 -2.25 4.48 3.45
CA SER A 185 -2.76 3.63 4.55
C SER A 185 -1.63 2.93 5.28
N ASP A 186 -1.46 3.21 6.56
CA ASP A 186 -0.41 2.63 7.37
C ASP A 186 -0.94 2.14 8.72
N SER A 187 -0.29 1.14 9.31
CA SER A 187 -0.73 0.52 10.55
C SER A 187 0.42 0.27 11.51
N ILE A 188 0.15 0.37 12.80
CA ILE A 188 1.02 -0.12 13.86
C ILE A 188 0.36 -1.31 14.57
N ILE A 189 1.17 -2.32 14.91
CA ILE A 189 0.77 -3.43 15.77
C ILE A 189 1.56 -3.29 17.08
N THR A 190 0.87 -2.98 18.17
CA THR A 190 1.49 -2.69 19.46
C THR A 190 0.52 -2.92 20.63
N GLN A 191 1.07 -3.20 21.80
CA GLN A 191 0.37 -3.17 23.10
C GLN A 191 0.78 -1.94 23.93
N ASN A 192 1.73 -1.13 23.45
CA ASN A 192 2.17 0.10 24.09
C ASN A 192 1.29 1.26 23.63
N ILE A 193 0.54 1.84 24.59
CA ILE A 193 -0.40 2.93 24.31
C ILE A 193 0.31 4.22 23.85
N ASP A 194 1.48 4.51 24.42
CA ASP A 194 2.22 5.72 24.06
C ASP A 194 2.74 5.64 22.62
N ASN A 195 3.26 4.46 22.22
CA ASN A 195 3.68 4.22 20.84
C ASN A 195 2.48 4.24 19.85
N ALA A 196 1.32 3.70 20.29
CA ALA A 196 0.11 3.74 19.50
C ALA A 196 -0.36 5.18 19.24
N GLU A 197 -0.48 6.00 20.32
CA GLU A 197 -0.89 7.39 20.21
C GLU A 197 0.09 8.21 19.35
N LYS A 198 1.39 8.01 19.56
CA LYS A 198 2.43 8.68 18.78
C LYS A 198 2.31 8.35 17.29
N PHE A 199 2.20 7.07 16.94
CA PHE A 199 2.05 6.63 15.56
C PHE A 199 0.79 7.18 14.89
N LEU A 200 -0.36 7.11 15.58
CA LEU A 200 -1.64 7.63 15.07
C LEU A 200 -1.64 9.13 14.82
N ASN A 201 -0.82 9.89 15.57
CA ASN A 201 -0.75 11.35 15.46
C ASN A 201 0.33 11.86 14.50
N GLU A 202 1.42 11.11 14.31
CA GLU A 202 2.61 11.60 13.61
C GLU A 202 2.82 10.96 12.22
N VAL A 203 2.15 9.83 11.90
CA VAL A 203 2.16 9.27 10.54
C VAL A 203 1.25 10.12 9.64
N ASP A 204 1.83 10.66 8.57
CA ASP A 204 1.14 11.50 7.60
C ASP A 204 0.50 10.64 6.50
N SER A 205 -0.61 9.96 6.86
CA SER A 205 -1.38 9.12 5.95
C SER A 205 -2.89 9.35 6.09
N ALA A 206 -3.61 9.16 5.00
CA ALA A 206 -5.06 9.35 4.95
C ALA A 206 -5.81 8.39 5.87
N ALA A 207 -5.25 7.19 6.08
CA ALA A 207 -5.80 6.19 7.00
C ALA A 207 -4.66 5.59 7.85
N VAL A 208 -4.73 5.78 9.16
CA VAL A 208 -3.76 5.24 10.12
C VAL A 208 -4.48 4.32 11.10
N TYR A 209 -3.95 3.11 11.28
CA TYR A 209 -4.60 2.05 12.03
C TYR A 209 -3.78 1.60 13.22
N LEU A 210 -4.48 1.15 14.26
CA LEU A 210 -3.93 0.43 15.41
C LEU A 210 -4.45 -1.00 15.41
N ASN A 211 -3.55 -2.00 15.41
CA ASN A 211 -3.88 -3.42 15.51
C ASN A 211 -4.91 -3.90 14.47
N ALA A 212 -4.83 -3.37 13.27
CA ALA A 212 -5.72 -3.70 12.17
C ALA A 212 -4.98 -3.75 10.83
N SER A 213 -5.51 -4.53 9.89
CA SER A 213 -5.02 -4.60 8.52
C SER A 213 -5.26 -3.28 7.78
N THR A 214 -4.33 -2.87 6.93
CA THR A 214 -4.51 -1.72 6.03
C THR A 214 -5.66 -1.92 5.03
N ARG A 215 -6.10 -3.17 4.84
CA ARG A 215 -7.27 -3.54 4.04
C ARG A 215 -8.63 -3.22 4.70
N PHE A 216 -8.61 -2.73 5.94
CA PHE A 216 -9.82 -2.45 6.69
C PHE A 216 -10.68 -1.34 6.08
N SER A 217 -10.08 -0.33 5.48
CA SER A 217 -10.81 0.70 4.73
C SER A 217 -11.09 0.21 3.30
N ASP A 218 -12.30 0.46 2.85
CA ASP A 218 -12.71 0.20 1.47
C ASP A 218 -13.19 1.50 0.84
N GLY A 219 -12.63 1.83 -0.32
CA GLY A 219 -13.04 2.96 -1.13
C GLY A 219 -14.37 2.68 -1.83
N GLY A 220 -15.43 2.36 -1.09
CA GLY A 220 -16.74 2.00 -1.65
C GLY A 220 -17.37 3.08 -2.53
N GLU A 221 -17.04 4.34 -2.29
CA GLU A 221 -17.54 5.48 -3.05
C GLU A 221 -16.44 6.12 -3.88
N PHE A 222 -15.35 6.49 -3.26
CA PHE A 222 -14.20 7.09 -3.92
C PHE A 222 -12.91 6.67 -3.20
N GLY A 223 -12.09 5.86 -3.81
CA GLY A 223 -10.85 5.37 -3.22
C GLY A 223 -9.70 5.38 -4.19
#